data_5704e3a31ede76135fa18971fe27fe22
#
_entry.id   5704e3a31ede76135fa18971fe27fe22
#
_cell.length_a   1.000
_cell.length_b   1.000
_cell.length_c   1.000
_cell.angle_alpha   90.00
_cell.angle_beta   90.00
_cell.angle_gamma   90.00
#
_symmetry.space_group_name_H-M   'P 1'
#
loop_
_entity.id
_entity.type
_entity.pdbx_description
1 polymer ?
#
loop_
_entity_poly.entity_id
_entity_poly.type
_entity_poly.pdbx_seq_one_letter_code
_entity_poly.pdbx_strand_id
1 'polypeptide(L)'
;MTKIFRLKSIAILFALILFQSTDAKAQCKFHVDLDYHYYFGLAGKVGSKTDTRSDYNMGGNSLTLAARYDVHPKVSVGAGVGLARYTQRYFNTLPIYATLRYKPIEKVKDAYVFTDLGYAIDSEKDDFTPGVLFNLGVGYTKMSAKHFGVNFQLGYNLKQFKYNHSNIPDLKSTRHSVIFGVGLTF
;
A
#
# COMPACT_ATOMS: atom_id res chain seq x y z
N MET A 1 -29.74 4.62 8.26
CA MET A 1 -29.77 4.70 6.76
C MET A 1 -28.93 5.85 6.16
N THR A 2 -28.53 6.87 6.87
CA THR A 2 -27.85 8.07 6.34
C THR A 2 -26.33 7.93 6.08
N LYS A 3 -25.63 6.98 6.69
CA LYS A 3 -24.17 6.80 6.50
C LYS A 3 -23.79 6.15 5.16
N ILE A 4 -24.62 5.23 4.66
CA ILE A 4 -24.36 4.51 3.39
C ILE A 4 -24.59 5.44 2.18
N PHE A 5 -25.50 6.41 2.30
CA PHE A 5 -25.76 7.38 1.23
C PHE A 5 -24.59 8.34 1.02
N ARG A 6 -23.93 8.76 2.11
CA ARG A 6 -22.76 9.66 2.04
C ARG A 6 -21.55 8.96 1.41
N LEU A 7 -21.35 7.67 1.67
CA LEU A 7 -20.22 6.92 1.10
C LEU A 7 -20.35 6.75 -0.42
N LYS A 8 -21.58 6.50 -0.90
CA LYS A 8 -21.87 6.41 -2.34
C LYS A 8 -21.66 7.76 -3.05
N SER A 9 -22.04 8.87 -2.42
CA SER A 9 -21.84 10.22 -2.99
C SER A 9 -20.36 10.59 -3.09
N ILE A 10 -19.54 10.21 -2.12
CA ILE A 10 -18.09 10.46 -2.15
C ILE A 10 -17.43 9.62 -3.24
N ALA A 11 -17.82 8.36 -3.41
CA ALA A 11 -17.30 7.50 -4.47
C ALA A 11 -17.66 8.01 -5.88
N ILE A 12 -18.89 8.52 -6.06
CA ILE A 12 -19.33 9.12 -7.32
C ILE A 12 -18.60 10.43 -7.60
N LEU A 13 -18.38 11.27 -6.58
CA LEU A 13 -17.63 12.52 -6.72
C LEU A 13 -16.17 12.24 -7.09
N PHE A 14 -15.55 11.20 -6.50
CA PHE A 14 -14.20 10.78 -6.81
C PHE A 14 -14.07 10.22 -8.25
N ALA A 15 -15.09 9.46 -8.69
CA ALA A 15 -15.16 8.98 -10.07
C ALA A 15 -15.34 10.14 -11.08
N LEU A 16 -16.16 11.14 -10.76
CA LEU A 16 -16.37 12.32 -11.62
C LEU A 16 -15.10 13.19 -11.74
N ILE A 17 -14.30 13.31 -10.69
CA ILE A 17 -13.03 14.03 -10.74
C ILE A 17 -12.01 13.30 -11.64
N LEU A 18 -12.03 11.98 -11.67
CA LEU A 18 -11.17 11.17 -12.54
C LEU A 18 -11.54 11.27 -14.04
N PHE A 19 -12.79 11.62 -14.37
CA PHE A 19 -13.25 11.72 -15.76
C PHE A 19 -13.09 13.13 -16.38
N GLN A 20 -12.72 14.16 -15.61
CA GLN A 20 -12.60 15.54 -16.14
C GLN A 20 -11.22 15.91 -16.69
N SER A 21 -10.27 14.98 -16.77
CA SER A 21 -8.94 15.25 -17.34
C SER A 21 -8.84 14.89 -18.82
N THR A 22 -9.73 15.44 -19.65
CA THR A 22 -9.57 15.41 -21.10
C THR A 22 -9.16 16.79 -21.60
N ASP A 23 -8.04 16.78 -22.33
CA ASP A 23 -7.40 17.85 -23.11
C ASP A 23 -6.24 18.59 -22.44
N ALA A 24 -5.11 17.88 -22.34
CA ALA A 24 -3.82 18.56 -22.45
C ALA A 24 -2.83 17.63 -23.16
N LYS A 25 -2.20 18.10 -24.22
CA LYS A 25 -0.99 17.54 -24.84
C LYS A 25 0.22 17.67 -23.88
N ALA A 26 0.08 17.26 -22.64
CA ALA A 26 1.14 17.10 -21.66
C ALA A 26 1.26 15.60 -21.37
N GLN A 27 2.47 15.09 -21.29
CA GLN A 27 2.72 13.79 -20.67
C GLN A 27 1.83 13.70 -19.44
N CYS A 28 0.98 12.68 -19.35
CA CYS A 28 0.09 12.52 -18.19
C CYS A 28 0.95 12.51 -16.93
N LYS A 29 0.96 13.63 -16.21
CA LYS A 29 1.69 13.76 -14.95
C LYS A 29 0.97 13.07 -13.80
N PHE A 30 -0.26 12.68 -14.05
CA PHE A 30 -1.12 12.04 -13.05
C PHE A 30 -1.31 10.56 -13.39
N HIS A 31 -1.12 9.71 -12.41
CA HIS A 31 -1.24 8.26 -12.53
C HIS A 31 -2.13 7.72 -11.43
N VAL A 32 -2.92 6.71 -11.76
CA VAL A 32 -3.69 5.92 -10.81
C VAL A 32 -3.18 4.51 -10.86
N ASP A 33 -2.76 3.98 -9.71
CA ASP A 33 -2.30 2.61 -9.58
C ASP A 33 -3.30 1.77 -8.80
N LEU A 34 -3.59 0.59 -9.28
CA LEU A 34 -4.30 -0.46 -8.59
C LEU A 34 -3.35 -1.64 -8.43
N ASP A 35 -2.79 -1.82 -7.25
CA ASP A 35 -1.76 -2.82 -6.99
C ASP A 35 -2.27 -3.88 -6.00
N TYR A 36 -2.02 -5.14 -6.33
CA TYR A 36 -2.17 -6.28 -5.44
C TYR A 36 -0.80 -6.68 -4.90
N HIS A 37 -0.68 -6.82 -3.58
CA HIS A 37 0.55 -7.25 -2.93
C HIS A 37 0.32 -8.54 -2.14
N TYR A 38 1.28 -9.44 -2.24
CA TYR A 38 1.43 -10.57 -1.34
C TYR A 38 2.58 -10.29 -0.38
N TYR A 39 2.32 -10.42 0.92
CA TYR A 39 3.31 -10.26 1.99
C TYR A 39 3.79 -11.63 2.46
N PHE A 40 5.04 -11.93 2.17
CA PHE A 40 5.74 -13.10 2.68
C PHE A 40 6.41 -12.72 3.99
N GLY A 41 5.76 -13.01 5.12
CA GLY A 41 6.30 -12.69 6.44
C GLY A 41 7.57 -13.45 6.74
N LEU A 42 8.58 -12.75 7.21
CA LEU A 42 9.89 -13.30 7.59
C LEU A 42 9.98 -13.50 9.09
N ALA A 43 9.67 -12.45 9.85
CA ALA A 43 9.75 -12.43 11.30
C ALA A 43 8.71 -11.47 11.88
N GLY A 44 8.32 -11.72 13.11
CA GLY A 44 7.51 -10.83 13.92
C GLY A 44 8.10 -10.73 15.32
N LYS A 45 7.99 -9.55 15.93
CA LYS A 45 8.39 -9.34 17.32
C LYS A 45 7.18 -8.90 18.12
N VAL A 46 6.90 -9.59 19.23
CA VAL A 46 5.83 -9.26 20.16
C VAL A 46 6.45 -9.09 21.54
N GLY A 47 6.59 -7.86 22.02
CA GLY A 47 7.32 -7.56 23.23
C GLY A 47 8.80 -8.00 23.13
N SER A 48 9.23 -8.93 23.99
CA SER A 48 10.58 -9.51 23.97
C SER A 48 10.70 -10.78 23.12
N LYS A 49 9.58 -11.39 22.70
CA LYS A 49 9.56 -12.63 21.93
C LYS A 49 9.65 -12.33 20.44
N THR A 50 10.58 -12.99 19.75
CA THR A 50 10.69 -12.96 18.30
C THR A 50 10.17 -14.29 17.75
N ASP A 51 9.17 -14.23 16.88
CA ASP A 51 8.62 -15.37 16.16
C ASP A 51 9.10 -15.28 14.71
N THR A 52 9.42 -16.43 14.15
CA THR A 52 9.85 -16.55 12.75
C THR A 52 8.78 -17.25 11.92
N ARG A 53 8.95 -17.27 10.59
CA ARG A 53 8.02 -17.97 9.70
C ARG A 53 7.94 -19.47 9.98
N SER A 54 8.99 -20.08 10.52
CA SER A 54 8.99 -21.50 10.93
C SER A 54 8.03 -21.77 12.10
N ASP A 55 7.80 -20.77 12.95
CA ASP A 55 6.92 -20.91 14.10
C ASP A 55 5.45 -20.72 13.74
N TYR A 56 5.19 -19.85 12.72
CA TYR A 56 3.83 -19.54 12.27
C TYR A 56 3.78 -19.24 10.78
N ASN A 57 2.67 -19.60 10.13
CA ASN A 57 2.42 -19.23 8.73
C ASN A 57 2.13 -17.73 8.61
N MET A 58 3.17 -16.94 8.38
CA MET A 58 3.09 -15.48 8.27
C MET A 58 2.85 -15.05 6.81
N GLY A 59 1.62 -15.13 6.34
CA GLY A 59 1.19 -14.63 5.04
C GLY A 59 0.34 -13.37 5.16
N GLY A 60 0.15 -12.64 4.06
CA GLY A 60 -0.81 -11.53 3.98
C GLY A 60 -0.99 -11.08 2.55
N ASN A 61 -2.13 -10.44 2.31
CA ASN A 61 -2.49 -9.90 1.00
C ASN A 61 -2.99 -8.48 1.17
N SER A 62 -2.78 -7.63 0.18
CA SER A 62 -3.45 -6.33 0.12
C SER A 62 -3.83 -5.96 -1.30
N LEU A 63 -4.90 -5.20 -1.41
CA LEU A 63 -5.32 -4.49 -2.61
C LEU A 63 -5.24 -3.00 -2.30
N THR A 64 -4.48 -2.25 -3.09
CA THR A 64 -4.24 -0.83 -2.85
C THR A 64 -4.58 -0.01 -4.09
N LEU A 65 -5.15 1.16 -3.86
CA LEU A 65 -5.41 2.19 -4.86
C LEU A 65 -4.59 3.42 -4.49
N ALA A 66 -3.76 3.89 -5.40
CA ALA A 66 -2.94 5.08 -5.20
C ALA A 66 -3.09 6.07 -6.36
N ALA A 67 -3.05 7.36 -6.02
CA ALA A 67 -2.98 8.45 -6.97
C ALA A 67 -1.59 9.09 -6.86
N ARG A 68 -0.88 9.23 -7.98
CA ARG A 68 0.47 9.81 -8.05
C ARG A 68 0.56 10.95 -9.05
N TYR A 69 1.41 11.91 -8.75
CA TYR A 69 1.74 13.03 -9.61
C TYR A 69 3.25 13.10 -9.86
N ASP A 70 3.65 13.23 -11.13
CA ASP A 70 5.05 13.40 -11.52
C ASP A 70 5.49 14.84 -11.26
N VAL A 71 6.13 15.07 -10.11
CA VAL A 71 6.71 16.38 -9.74
C VAL A 71 7.99 16.67 -10.52
N HIS A 72 8.65 15.61 -10.98
CA HIS A 72 9.86 15.67 -11.81
C HIS A 72 9.86 14.45 -12.76
N PRO A 73 10.50 14.48 -13.95
CA PRO A 73 10.57 13.32 -14.85
C PRO A 73 11.07 12.01 -14.21
N LYS A 74 11.84 12.13 -13.13
CA LYS A 74 12.37 10.98 -12.38
C LYS A 74 11.66 10.74 -11.04
N VAL A 75 10.78 11.66 -10.60
CA VAL A 75 10.19 11.61 -9.25
C VAL A 75 8.68 11.76 -9.33
N SER A 76 7.97 10.79 -8.79
CA SER A 76 6.53 10.86 -8.59
C SER A 76 6.22 10.78 -7.09
N VAL A 77 5.27 11.59 -6.65
CA VAL A 77 4.74 11.58 -5.28
C VAL A 77 3.25 11.34 -5.31
N GLY A 78 2.72 10.76 -4.26
CA GLY A 78 1.30 10.48 -4.22
C GLY A 78 0.81 10.00 -2.86
N ALA A 79 -0.44 9.57 -2.86
CA ALA A 79 -1.08 8.95 -1.71
C ALA A 79 -1.92 7.76 -2.14
N GLY A 80 -2.07 6.80 -1.24
CA GLY A 80 -2.85 5.61 -1.48
C GLY A 80 -3.62 5.16 -0.26
N VAL A 81 -4.63 4.35 -0.55
CA VAL A 81 -5.45 3.65 0.44
C VAL A 81 -5.57 2.19 0.02
N GLY A 82 -5.91 1.31 0.95
CA GLY A 82 -6.07 -0.08 0.57
C GLY A 82 -6.81 -0.90 1.61
N LEU A 83 -6.92 -2.18 1.27
CA LEU A 83 -7.42 -3.24 2.13
C LEU A 83 -6.31 -4.25 2.28
N ALA A 84 -5.94 -4.61 3.50
CA ALA A 84 -4.94 -5.62 3.74
C ALA A 84 -5.46 -6.66 4.75
N ARG A 85 -5.22 -7.94 4.44
CA ARG A 85 -5.58 -9.08 5.28
C ARG A 85 -4.35 -9.90 5.59
N TYR A 86 -4.17 -10.26 6.86
CA TYR A 86 -3.07 -11.10 7.35
C TYR A 86 -3.60 -12.45 7.79
N THR A 87 -2.96 -13.52 7.36
CA THR A 87 -3.42 -14.91 7.62
C THR A 87 -3.29 -15.32 9.08
N GLN A 88 -2.33 -14.76 9.79
CA GLN A 88 -2.20 -15.01 11.22
C GLN A 88 -3.20 -14.13 11.98
N ARG A 89 -4.18 -14.72 12.60
CA ARG A 89 -5.29 -14.10 13.35
C ARG A 89 -6.29 -13.29 12.52
N TYR A 90 -6.30 -13.41 11.17
CA TYR A 90 -7.29 -12.81 10.27
C TYR A 90 -7.47 -11.29 10.40
N PHE A 91 -6.40 -10.55 10.65
CA PHE A 91 -6.48 -9.10 10.75
C PHE A 91 -6.79 -8.46 9.41
N ASN A 92 -7.85 -7.66 9.40
CA ASN A 92 -8.18 -6.78 8.29
C ASN A 92 -7.75 -5.37 8.66
N THR A 93 -6.98 -4.72 7.81
CA THR A 93 -6.51 -3.35 8.03
C THR A 93 -6.74 -2.50 6.81
N LEU A 94 -6.95 -1.19 7.05
CA LEU A 94 -7.08 -0.16 6.03
C LEU A 94 -5.80 0.68 6.02
N PRO A 95 -4.80 0.36 5.19
CA PRO A 95 -3.62 1.20 5.04
C PRO A 95 -3.97 2.50 4.33
N ILE A 96 -3.46 3.62 4.87
CA ILE A 96 -3.43 4.95 4.26
C ILE A 96 -1.97 5.37 4.25
N TYR A 97 -1.42 5.73 3.10
CA TYR A 97 0.01 6.00 2.97
C TYR A 97 0.31 7.08 1.93
N ALA A 98 1.42 7.78 2.15
CA ALA A 98 2.09 8.57 1.13
C ALA A 98 3.07 7.66 0.38
N THR A 99 3.19 7.84 -0.93
CA THR A 99 4.10 7.08 -1.80
C THR A 99 5.04 8.01 -2.53
N LEU A 100 6.28 7.58 -2.67
CA LEU A 100 7.29 8.23 -3.49
C LEU A 100 7.88 7.16 -4.41
N ARG A 101 7.96 7.48 -5.72
CA ARG A 101 8.69 6.66 -6.69
C ARG A 101 9.80 7.48 -7.32
N TYR A 102 10.97 6.87 -7.45
CA TYR A 102 12.15 7.46 -8.06
C TYR A 102 12.69 6.55 -9.17
N LYS A 103 12.91 7.09 -10.36
CA LYS A 103 13.47 6.41 -11.53
C LYS A 103 14.97 6.72 -11.65
N PRO A 104 15.85 5.88 -11.05
CA PRO A 104 17.29 6.20 -10.98
C PRO A 104 18.01 6.03 -12.32
N ILE A 105 17.54 5.15 -13.19
CA ILE A 105 18.27 4.69 -14.38
C ILE A 105 17.63 5.29 -15.63
N GLU A 106 18.33 6.20 -16.30
CA GLU A 106 17.81 6.85 -17.53
C GLU A 106 17.60 5.87 -18.69
N LYS A 107 18.45 4.84 -18.78
CA LYS A 107 18.36 3.82 -19.82
C LYS A 107 17.18 2.87 -19.62
N VAL A 108 16.66 2.74 -18.39
CA VAL A 108 15.53 1.87 -18.04
C VAL A 108 14.46 2.73 -17.38
N LYS A 109 13.75 3.51 -18.21
CA LYS A 109 12.75 4.50 -17.75
C LYS A 109 11.57 3.89 -16.97
N ASP A 110 11.37 2.60 -17.13
CA ASP A 110 10.26 1.86 -16.55
C ASP A 110 10.59 1.26 -15.17
N ALA A 111 11.88 1.20 -14.81
CA ALA A 111 12.33 0.75 -13.50
C ALA A 111 12.33 1.91 -12.49
N TYR A 112 11.88 1.62 -11.27
CA TYR A 112 11.81 2.59 -10.19
C TYR A 112 12.13 1.97 -8.83
N VAL A 113 12.56 2.82 -7.93
CA VAL A 113 12.57 2.55 -6.48
C VAL A 113 11.33 3.20 -5.90
N PHE A 114 10.67 2.56 -4.97
CA PHE A 114 9.52 3.13 -4.29
C PHE A 114 9.68 3.07 -2.77
N THR A 115 9.06 4.01 -2.10
CA THR A 115 8.88 3.99 -0.65
C THR A 115 7.48 4.47 -0.31
N ASP A 116 6.82 3.75 0.59
CA ASP A 116 5.52 4.14 1.13
C ASP A 116 5.65 4.31 2.63
N LEU A 117 5.12 5.39 3.15
CA LEU A 117 5.04 5.67 4.57
C LEU A 117 3.61 6.01 4.94
N GLY A 118 3.09 5.31 5.93
CA GLY A 118 1.69 5.49 6.28
C GLY A 118 1.31 4.88 7.61
N TYR A 119 0.02 4.78 7.77
CA TYR A 119 -0.63 4.20 8.93
C TYR A 119 -1.73 3.25 8.48
N ALA A 120 -1.85 2.11 9.14
CA ALA A 120 -2.93 1.20 8.91
C ALA A 120 -3.98 1.37 10.01
N ILE A 121 -5.23 1.56 9.63
CA ILE A 121 -6.37 1.68 10.53
C ILE A 121 -6.99 0.30 10.68
N ASP A 122 -7.47 -0.04 11.86
CA ASP A 122 -8.24 -1.27 12.09
C ASP A 122 -9.63 -1.16 11.48
N SER A 123 -10.10 -2.24 10.87
CA SER A 123 -11.46 -2.32 10.34
C SER A 123 -12.44 -3.01 11.28
N GLU A 124 -11.95 -3.69 12.31
CA GLU A 124 -12.73 -4.45 13.28
C GLU A 124 -12.36 -4.01 14.71
N LYS A 125 -13.32 -4.11 15.65
CA LYS A 125 -13.11 -3.76 17.07
C LYS A 125 -12.34 -4.84 17.83
N ASP A 126 -11.27 -5.35 17.25
CA ASP A 126 -10.40 -6.30 17.92
C ASP A 126 -9.36 -5.57 18.76
N ASP A 127 -8.78 -6.28 19.74
CA ASP A 127 -7.77 -5.79 20.70
C ASP A 127 -6.47 -5.27 20.07
N PHE A 128 -6.41 -5.16 18.74
CA PHE A 128 -5.25 -4.70 17.99
C PHE A 128 -5.50 -3.35 17.33
N THR A 129 -4.73 -2.38 17.69
CA THR A 129 -4.66 -1.11 16.98
C THR A 129 -3.50 -1.17 15.99
N PRO A 130 -3.75 -1.13 14.69
CA PRO A 130 -2.67 -1.05 13.70
C PRO A 130 -1.86 0.22 13.89
N GLY A 131 -0.64 0.18 13.40
CA GLY A 131 0.32 1.26 13.56
C GLY A 131 0.99 1.65 12.26
N VAL A 132 2.22 2.10 12.38
CA VAL A 132 3.04 2.58 11.27
C VAL A 132 3.22 1.50 10.22
N LEU A 133 3.07 1.89 8.96
CA LEU A 133 3.38 1.13 7.76
C LEU A 133 4.56 1.76 7.05
N PHE A 134 5.56 0.95 6.71
CA PHE A 134 6.68 1.36 5.87
C PHE A 134 6.96 0.29 4.83
N ASN A 135 6.98 0.68 3.55
CA ASN A 135 7.42 -0.14 2.43
C ASN A 135 8.62 0.50 1.76
N LEU A 136 9.55 -0.33 1.31
CA LEU A 136 10.69 0.07 0.50
C LEU A 136 10.95 -1.03 -0.52
N GLY A 137 11.11 -0.67 -1.80
CA GLY A 137 11.35 -1.69 -2.81
C GLY A 137 11.71 -1.12 -4.17
N VAL A 138 11.76 -2.04 -5.12
CA VAL A 138 11.99 -1.76 -6.54
C VAL A 138 10.77 -2.22 -7.32
N GLY A 139 10.52 -1.57 -8.43
CA GLY A 139 9.45 -1.95 -9.33
C GLY A 139 9.79 -1.69 -10.78
N TYR A 140 8.98 -2.26 -11.63
CA TYR A 140 9.05 -2.09 -13.08
C TYR A 140 7.63 -1.92 -13.61
N THR A 141 7.39 -0.85 -14.40
CA THR A 141 6.11 -0.59 -15.05
C THR A 141 6.24 -0.81 -16.54
N LYS A 142 5.65 -1.86 -17.09
CA LYS A 142 5.58 -2.07 -18.53
C LYS A 142 4.33 -1.42 -19.09
N MET A 143 4.50 -0.33 -19.83
CA MET A 143 3.38 0.30 -20.55
C MET A 143 2.96 -0.59 -21.72
N SER A 144 1.68 -0.98 -21.74
CA SER A 144 1.05 -1.75 -22.83
C SER A 144 0.30 -0.87 -23.79
N ALA A 145 -0.14 0.30 -23.34
CA ALA A 145 -0.80 1.33 -24.15
C ALA A 145 -0.40 2.71 -23.64
N LYS A 146 -0.85 3.77 -24.30
CA LYS A 146 -0.52 5.16 -23.96
C LYS A 146 -0.88 5.54 -22.52
N HIS A 147 -1.96 4.96 -21.98
CA HIS A 147 -2.50 5.26 -20.66
C HIS A 147 -2.69 4.01 -19.78
N PHE A 148 -2.05 2.89 -20.15
CA PHE A 148 -2.22 1.65 -19.43
C PHE A 148 -0.91 0.89 -19.32
N GLY A 149 -0.54 0.49 -18.13
CA GLY A 149 0.65 -0.29 -17.86
C GLY A 149 0.44 -1.34 -16.77
N VAL A 150 1.35 -2.28 -16.71
CA VAL A 150 1.39 -3.32 -15.69
C VAL A 150 2.59 -3.06 -14.79
N ASN A 151 2.36 -3.01 -13.50
CA ASN A 151 3.36 -2.85 -12.45
C ASN A 151 3.80 -4.22 -11.91
N PHE A 152 5.10 -4.38 -11.73
CA PHE A 152 5.70 -5.47 -10.96
C PHE A 152 6.52 -4.85 -9.84
N GLN A 153 6.37 -5.36 -8.62
CA GLN A 153 7.02 -4.80 -7.44
C GLN A 153 7.64 -5.91 -6.60
N LEU A 154 8.83 -5.64 -6.10
CA LEU A 154 9.53 -6.46 -5.11
C LEU A 154 10.06 -5.53 -4.02
N GLY A 155 9.77 -5.84 -2.76
CA GLY A 155 10.15 -4.94 -1.70
C GLY A 155 10.12 -5.56 -0.32
N TYR A 156 10.36 -4.71 0.65
CA TYR A 156 10.31 -5.00 2.07
C TYR A 156 9.17 -4.20 2.70
N ASN A 157 8.42 -4.83 3.58
CA ASN A 157 7.36 -4.23 4.38
C ASN A 157 7.68 -4.36 5.86
N LEU A 158 7.58 -3.26 6.56
CA LEU A 158 7.55 -3.19 8.00
C LEU A 158 6.19 -2.68 8.44
N LYS A 159 5.51 -3.44 9.28
CA LYS A 159 4.23 -3.05 9.84
C LYS A 159 4.23 -3.20 11.35
N GLN A 160 3.81 -2.16 12.05
CA GLN A 160 3.62 -2.17 13.49
C GLN A 160 2.16 -2.39 13.82
N PHE A 161 1.92 -3.13 14.91
CA PHE A 161 0.61 -3.30 15.55
C PHE A 161 0.76 -2.99 17.03
N LYS A 162 -0.27 -2.42 17.62
CA LYS A 162 -0.35 -2.23 19.07
C LYS A 162 -1.41 -3.16 19.63
N TYR A 163 -1.08 -3.87 20.68
CA TYR A 163 -2.02 -4.66 21.45
C TYR A 163 -2.68 -3.78 22.50
N ASN A 164 -3.99 -3.74 22.53
CA ASN A 164 -4.75 -2.95 23.48
C ASN A 164 -5.60 -3.90 24.36
N HIS A 165 -4.94 -4.82 25.06
CA HIS A 165 -5.63 -5.74 25.96
C HIS A 165 -5.61 -5.18 27.39
N SER A 166 -6.76 -5.21 28.08
CA SER A 166 -6.98 -4.60 29.39
C SER A 166 -5.99 -4.99 30.50
N ASN A 167 -5.26 -6.09 30.32
CA ASN A 167 -4.29 -6.60 31.30
C ASN A 167 -2.81 -6.42 30.91
N ILE A 168 -2.50 -5.96 29.70
CA ILE A 168 -1.12 -5.74 29.23
C ILE A 168 -1.12 -4.46 28.36
N PRO A 169 -0.95 -3.28 28.99
CA PRO A 169 -0.92 -2.04 28.24
C PRO A 169 0.33 -1.97 27.34
N ASP A 170 0.15 -1.48 26.10
CA ASP A 170 1.23 -1.12 25.16
C ASP A 170 2.13 -2.24 24.61
N LEU A 171 1.63 -3.46 24.45
CA LEU A 171 2.39 -4.49 23.77
C LEU A 171 2.48 -4.16 22.26
N LYS A 172 3.65 -3.71 21.83
CA LYS A 172 3.94 -3.45 20.42
C LYS A 172 4.33 -4.74 19.70
N SER A 173 3.71 -5.02 18.59
CA SER A 173 4.11 -6.06 17.65
C SER A 173 4.63 -5.43 16.38
N THR A 174 5.75 -5.93 15.88
CA THR A 174 6.33 -5.49 14.61
C THR A 174 6.46 -6.69 13.69
N ARG A 175 6.04 -6.53 12.43
CA ARG A 175 6.11 -7.58 11.42
C ARG A 175 6.98 -7.12 10.26
N HIS A 176 7.85 -8.01 9.83
CA HIS A 176 8.77 -7.86 8.70
C HIS A 176 8.36 -8.81 7.59
N SER A 177 8.20 -8.33 6.38
CA SER A 177 7.75 -9.15 5.25
C SER A 177 8.48 -8.75 3.96
N VAL A 178 8.63 -9.70 3.04
CA VAL A 178 8.93 -9.41 1.63
C VAL A 178 7.62 -9.15 0.91
N ILE A 179 7.60 -8.14 0.04
CA ILE A 179 6.47 -7.79 -0.81
C ILE A 179 6.71 -8.35 -2.21
N PHE A 180 5.71 -9.04 -2.73
CA PHE A 180 5.57 -9.35 -4.15
C PHE A 180 4.31 -8.64 -4.64
N GLY A 181 4.46 -7.72 -5.58
CA GLY A 181 3.36 -6.91 -6.09
C GLY A 181 3.15 -7.06 -7.58
N VAL A 182 1.90 -7.05 -7.99
CA VAL A 182 1.47 -6.91 -9.37
C VAL A 182 0.29 -5.94 -9.41
N GLY A 183 0.26 -5.06 -10.40
CA GLY A 183 -0.80 -4.08 -10.49
C GLY A 183 -0.93 -3.44 -11.86
N LEU A 184 -1.86 -2.50 -11.94
CA LEU A 184 -2.18 -1.74 -13.13
C LEU A 184 -1.92 -0.27 -12.85
N THR A 185 -1.41 0.45 -13.85
CA THR A 185 -1.27 1.91 -13.83
C THR A 185 -2.02 2.51 -15.02
N PHE A 186 -2.70 3.64 -14.75
CA PHE A 186 -3.51 4.39 -15.70
C PHE A 186 -3.06 5.84 -15.79
#